data_d5be7cf2e3f5798d2e9d40ad5450c073
#
_entry.id   d5be7cf2e3f5798d2e9d40ad5450c073
#
_cell.length_a   1.000
_cell.length_b   1.000
_cell.length_c   1.000
_cell.angle_alpha   90.00
_cell.angle_beta   90.00
_cell.angle_gamma   90.00
#
_symmetry.space_group_name_H-M   'P 1'
#
loop_
_entity.id
_entity.type
_entity.pdbx_description
1 polymer ?
#
loop_
_entity_poly.entity_id
_entity_poly.type
_entity_poly.pdbx_seq_one_letter_code
_entity_poly.pdbx_strand_id
1 'polypeptide(L)'
;LMRLPSLVAPADVSWPLVMIVDGIFVFLHFYLLVLNGYIRILCTCRSLGIWKRILIFCFLWFPVFHLLPARYLMKRAYEEYDAERCRFENRLSRPDAPCATRYPLVLLHGIGFRDLRYFNYWGRIPKELVRNGAVVYYGHQEAWGTIENNAEIIQEKINEILEENHCGKVNIIAHSKGGLDARYLISGLHMEDKVASLTTISTPHRGSELLNLLNRLPDGIYCFISSLFDRAYRQFGDKKPDCYHASKQLSPDFCL
;
A
#
# COMPACT_ATOMS: atom_id res chain seq x y z
N LEU A 1 61.40 21.87 -18.10
CA LEU A 1 61.17 22.15 -16.68
C LEU A 1 60.32 23.41 -16.59
N MET A 2 59.00 23.27 -16.71
CA MET A 2 58.04 24.38 -16.44
C MET A 2 57.92 24.53 -14.91
N ARG A 3 58.38 25.67 -14.38
CA ARG A 3 58.10 26.10 -13.01
C ARG A 3 56.63 26.45 -12.93
N LEU A 4 55.87 25.67 -12.16
CA LEU A 4 54.56 26.07 -11.69
C LEU A 4 54.71 27.37 -10.89
N PRO A 5 53.86 28.40 -11.15
CA PRO A 5 53.87 29.60 -10.34
C PRO A 5 53.51 29.22 -8.91
N SER A 6 54.41 29.58 -7.98
CA SER A 6 54.14 29.52 -6.53
C SER A 6 52.88 30.38 -6.28
N LEU A 7 51.79 29.74 -5.91
CA LEU A 7 50.65 30.42 -5.30
C LEU A 7 51.18 31.08 -4.02
N VAL A 8 51.45 32.37 -4.10
CA VAL A 8 51.77 33.19 -2.96
C VAL A 8 50.56 33.22 -2.06
N ALA A 9 50.61 32.49 -0.95
CA ALA A 9 49.64 32.65 0.11
C ALA A 9 49.74 34.11 0.60
N PRO A 10 48.62 34.87 0.69
CA PRO A 10 48.65 36.21 1.24
C PRO A 10 49.19 36.12 2.67
N ALA A 11 50.20 36.98 2.96
CA ALA A 11 51.00 36.95 4.19
C ALA A 11 50.21 37.24 5.51
N ASP A 12 48.90 37.49 5.43
CA ASP A 12 48.07 37.91 6.56
C ASP A 12 46.92 36.94 6.90
N VAL A 13 46.90 35.72 6.35
CA VAL A 13 45.84 34.75 6.74
C VAL A 13 46.27 34.02 8.00
N SER A 14 45.58 34.26 9.11
CA SER A 14 45.86 33.54 10.36
C SER A 14 45.56 32.05 10.20
N TRP A 15 46.58 31.20 10.38
CA TRP A 15 46.44 29.72 10.31
C TRP A 15 45.26 29.17 11.15
N PRO A 16 44.95 29.68 12.34
CA PRO A 16 43.77 29.26 13.09
C PRO A 16 42.44 29.47 12.33
N LEU A 17 42.33 30.58 11.58
CA LEU A 17 41.13 30.87 10.78
C LEU A 17 40.97 29.87 9.64
N VAL A 18 42.04 29.52 8.96
CA VAL A 18 42.04 28.51 7.88
C VAL A 18 41.61 27.16 8.43
N MET A 19 42.15 26.72 9.57
CA MET A 19 41.81 25.47 10.20
C MET A 19 40.34 25.42 10.62
N ILE A 20 39.77 26.54 11.12
CA ILE A 20 38.36 26.64 11.48
C ILE A 20 37.50 26.53 10.22
N VAL A 21 37.83 27.24 9.15
CA VAL A 21 37.07 27.21 7.89
C VAL A 21 37.08 25.81 7.27
N ASP A 22 38.27 25.18 7.22
CA ASP A 22 38.41 23.81 6.73
C ASP A 22 37.65 22.81 7.59
N GLY A 23 37.68 22.97 8.92
CA GLY A 23 36.91 22.14 9.84
C GLY A 23 35.40 22.26 9.62
N ILE A 24 34.90 23.47 9.42
CA ILE A 24 33.49 23.72 9.10
C ILE A 24 33.14 23.09 7.75
N PHE A 25 34.03 23.22 6.75
CA PHE A 25 33.79 22.67 5.41
C PHE A 25 33.73 21.13 5.44
N VAL A 26 34.64 20.48 6.14
CA VAL A 26 34.67 19.02 6.32
C VAL A 26 33.44 18.55 7.07
N PHE A 27 33.08 19.27 8.15
CA PHE A 27 31.84 18.95 8.92
C PHE A 27 30.59 19.08 8.05
N LEU A 28 30.45 20.15 7.28
CA LEU A 28 29.33 20.38 6.39
C LEU A 28 29.26 19.29 5.32
N HIS A 29 30.39 18.92 4.73
CA HIS A 29 30.44 17.87 3.72
C HIS A 29 30.02 16.52 4.28
N PHE A 30 30.54 16.16 5.45
CA PHE A 30 30.13 14.93 6.15
C PHE A 30 28.64 14.92 6.48
N TYR A 31 28.12 16.05 6.99
CA TYR A 31 26.70 16.20 7.29
C TYR A 31 25.81 16.02 6.06
N LEU A 32 26.19 16.60 4.91
CA LEU A 32 25.46 16.45 3.65
C LEU A 32 25.48 15.00 3.13
N LEU A 33 26.58 14.28 3.29
CA LEU A 33 26.67 12.86 2.94
C LEU A 33 25.73 12.01 3.80
N VAL A 34 25.73 12.24 5.10
CA VAL A 34 24.83 11.55 6.04
C VAL A 34 23.37 11.87 5.72
N LEU A 35 23.06 13.15 5.49
CA LEU A 35 21.72 13.60 5.12
C LEU A 35 21.21 12.92 3.83
N ASN A 36 22.07 12.82 2.82
CA ASN A 36 21.76 12.11 1.57
C ASN A 36 21.43 10.62 1.84
N GLY A 37 22.21 9.96 2.70
CA GLY A 37 21.95 8.57 3.12
C GLY A 37 20.57 8.42 3.78
N TYR A 38 20.23 9.31 4.70
CA TYR A 38 18.92 9.33 5.35
C TYR A 38 17.77 9.53 4.36
N ILE A 39 17.89 10.53 3.48
CA ILE A 39 16.86 10.82 2.47
C ILE A 39 16.63 9.59 1.60
N ARG A 40 17.72 8.94 1.14
CA ARG A 40 17.62 7.71 0.34
C ARG A 40 16.86 6.62 1.09
N ILE A 41 17.22 6.33 2.34
CA ILE A 41 16.54 5.31 3.15
C ILE A 41 15.05 5.68 3.36
N LEU A 42 14.76 6.94 3.70
CA LEU A 42 13.39 7.41 3.88
C LEU A 42 12.55 7.28 2.60
N CYS A 43 13.13 7.48 1.43
CA CYS A 43 12.43 7.37 0.16
C CYS A 43 12.29 5.92 -0.33
N THR A 44 13.29 5.07 -0.10
CA THR A 44 13.37 3.73 -0.69
C THR A 44 12.92 2.61 0.23
N CYS A 45 13.10 2.74 1.55
CA CYS A 45 12.76 1.71 2.52
C CYS A 45 11.23 1.55 2.63
N ARG A 46 10.70 0.45 2.09
CA ARG A 46 9.26 0.19 1.99
C ARG A 46 8.63 -0.23 3.32
N SER A 47 9.43 -0.83 4.20
CA SER A 47 9.00 -1.29 5.53
C SER A 47 8.77 -0.13 6.52
N LEU A 48 9.17 1.10 6.17
CA LEU A 48 8.96 2.28 6.99
C LEU A 48 7.57 2.86 6.78
N GLY A 49 6.74 2.83 7.81
CA GLY A 49 5.43 3.49 7.81
C GLY A 49 5.55 5.02 7.71
N ILE A 50 4.54 5.68 7.14
CA ILE A 50 4.55 7.12 6.83
C ILE A 50 4.80 8.00 8.06
N TRP A 51 4.20 7.68 9.20
CA TRP A 51 4.38 8.42 10.45
C TRP A 51 5.82 8.39 10.97
N LYS A 52 6.49 7.25 10.82
CA LYS A 52 7.90 7.10 11.19
C LYS A 52 8.81 7.91 10.26
N ARG A 53 8.48 8.00 8.97
CA ARG A 53 9.23 8.84 8.02
C ARG A 53 9.13 10.31 8.40
N ILE A 54 7.93 10.80 8.71
CA ILE A 54 7.70 12.19 9.15
C ILE A 54 8.47 12.47 10.43
N LEU A 55 8.37 11.61 11.43
CA LEU A 55 9.07 11.77 12.70
C LEU A 55 10.60 11.85 12.50
N ILE A 56 11.15 10.90 11.74
CA ILE A 56 12.59 10.86 11.47
C ILE A 56 13.02 12.09 10.68
N PHE A 57 12.23 12.54 9.70
CA PHE A 57 12.52 13.74 8.92
C PHE A 57 12.60 14.99 9.81
N CYS A 58 11.75 15.12 10.82
CA CYS A 58 11.83 16.21 11.80
C CYS A 58 13.15 16.19 12.60
N PHE A 59 13.70 15.01 12.91
CA PHE A 59 14.98 14.90 13.63
C PHE A 59 16.21 15.21 12.76
N LEU A 60 16.09 15.17 11.43
CA LEU A 60 17.20 15.44 10.52
C LEU A 60 17.73 16.89 10.60
N TRP A 61 16.90 17.83 11.02
CA TRP A 61 17.27 19.25 11.13
C TRP A 61 18.19 19.55 12.33
N PHE A 62 18.35 18.60 13.23
CA PHE A 62 19.17 18.77 14.45
C PHE A 62 20.43 17.92 14.34
N PRO A 63 21.65 18.54 14.23
CA PRO A 63 22.90 17.85 13.93
C PRO A 63 23.27 16.69 14.86
N VAL A 64 22.83 16.72 16.13
CA VAL A 64 23.14 15.67 17.11
C VAL A 64 22.01 14.64 17.18
N PHE A 65 20.77 15.10 17.10
CA PHE A 65 19.57 14.24 17.27
C PHE A 65 19.34 13.29 16.10
N HIS A 66 19.87 13.58 14.90
CA HIS A 66 19.75 12.68 13.74
C HIS A 66 20.44 11.32 13.98
N LEU A 67 21.40 11.24 14.90
CA LEU A 67 22.06 9.97 15.22
C LEU A 67 21.14 8.98 15.94
N LEU A 68 20.12 9.47 16.66
CA LEU A 68 19.18 8.61 17.38
C LEU A 68 18.42 7.64 16.46
N PRO A 69 17.82 8.09 15.36
CA PRO A 69 17.14 7.18 14.42
C PRO A 69 18.09 6.40 13.50
N ALA A 70 19.38 6.72 13.46
CA ALA A 70 20.35 6.08 12.55
C ALA A 70 20.38 4.56 12.71
N ARG A 71 20.55 4.06 13.93
CA ARG A 71 20.58 2.61 14.20
C ARG A 71 19.28 1.93 13.79
N TYR A 72 18.14 2.58 14.05
CA TYR A 72 16.84 2.07 13.68
C TYR A 72 16.67 2.00 12.15
N LEU A 73 17.06 3.05 11.44
CA LEU A 73 17.00 3.11 9.97
C LEU A 73 17.93 2.09 9.32
N MET A 74 19.18 2.00 9.80
CA MET A 74 20.15 1.01 9.31
C MET A 74 19.63 -0.42 9.50
N LYS A 75 19.10 -0.72 10.70
CA LYS A 75 18.51 -2.03 10.98
C LYS A 75 17.36 -2.34 10.01
N ARG A 76 16.45 -1.40 9.80
CA ARG A 76 15.29 -1.58 8.88
C ARG A 76 15.72 -1.72 7.42
N ALA A 77 16.69 -0.92 6.98
CA ALA A 77 17.24 -1.03 5.63
C ALA A 77 17.92 -2.38 5.40
N TYR A 78 18.66 -2.87 6.42
CA TYR A 78 19.31 -4.16 6.36
C TYR A 78 18.31 -5.33 6.34
N GLU A 79 17.31 -5.30 7.22
CA GLU A 79 16.23 -6.30 7.25
C GLU A 79 15.50 -6.37 5.89
N GLU A 80 15.24 -5.22 5.26
CA GLU A 80 14.61 -5.17 3.94
C GLU A 80 15.52 -5.68 2.84
N TYR A 81 16.81 -5.33 2.87
CA TYR A 81 17.80 -5.84 1.93
C TYR A 81 17.96 -7.36 2.04
N ASP A 82 18.07 -7.89 3.26
CA ASP A 82 18.19 -9.32 3.50
C ASP A 82 16.96 -10.09 3.03
N ALA A 83 15.77 -9.56 3.33
CA ALA A 83 14.52 -10.13 2.82
C ALA A 83 14.44 -10.13 1.28
N GLU A 84 14.87 -9.07 0.61
CA GLU A 84 14.91 -9.02 -0.87
C GLU A 84 15.98 -9.96 -1.44
N ARG A 85 17.12 -10.07 -0.77
CA ARG A 85 18.18 -11.02 -1.13
C ARG A 85 17.70 -12.46 -1.02
N CYS A 86 17.09 -12.83 0.12
CA CYS A 86 16.52 -14.17 0.31
C CYS A 86 15.45 -14.48 -0.75
N ARG A 87 14.61 -13.49 -1.12
CA ARG A 87 13.62 -13.66 -2.20
C ARG A 87 14.28 -13.87 -3.55
N PHE A 88 15.36 -13.17 -3.84
CA PHE A 88 16.13 -13.33 -5.07
C PHE A 88 16.78 -14.71 -5.15
N GLU A 89 17.44 -15.14 -4.09
CA GLU A 89 18.06 -16.46 -3.97
C GLU A 89 17.02 -17.58 -4.09
N ASN A 90 15.86 -17.44 -3.43
CA ASN A 90 14.76 -18.40 -3.55
C ASN A 90 14.17 -18.47 -4.97
N ARG A 91 14.18 -17.37 -5.73
CA ARG A 91 13.76 -17.36 -7.15
C ARG A 91 14.73 -18.12 -8.03
N LEU A 92 16.03 -17.96 -7.81
CA LEU A 92 17.06 -18.70 -8.56
C LEU A 92 17.02 -20.20 -8.26
N SER A 93 16.60 -20.58 -7.05
CA SER A 93 16.55 -21.97 -6.58
C SER A 93 15.24 -22.70 -6.94
N ARG A 94 14.21 -21.99 -7.43
CA ARG A 94 12.90 -22.56 -7.78
C ARG A 94 12.54 -22.21 -9.22
N PRO A 95 12.84 -23.09 -10.19
CA PRO A 95 12.38 -22.93 -11.57
C PRO A 95 10.85 -23.02 -11.67
N ASP A 96 10.18 -23.60 -10.67
CA ASP A 96 8.73 -23.78 -10.66
C ASP A 96 8.03 -22.50 -10.18
N ALA A 97 6.94 -22.15 -10.84
CA ALA A 97 6.09 -21.03 -10.52
C ALA A 97 5.23 -21.32 -9.26
N PRO A 98 5.71 -21.02 -8.03
CA PRO A 98 5.09 -21.50 -6.78
C PRO A 98 3.72 -20.89 -6.50
N CYS A 99 3.35 -19.83 -7.21
CA CYS A 99 2.04 -19.18 -7.13
C CYS A 99 1.16 -19.48 -8.34
N ALA A 100 1.60 -20.37 -9.25
CA ALA A 100 0.75 -20.82 -10.34
C ALA A 100 -0.43 -21.62 -9.76
N THR A 101 -1.63 -21.19 -10.09
CA THR A 101 -2.87 -21.86 -9.71
C THR A 101 -3.62 -22.31 -10.97
N ARG A 102 -4.41 -23.37 -10.83
CA ARG A 102 -5.23 -23.89 -11.94
C ARG A 102 -6.19 -22.82 -12.50
N TYR A 103 -6.65 -21.93 -11.65
CA TYR A 103 -7.61 -20.88 -11.97
C TYR A 103 -7.04 -19.50 -11.63
N PRO A 104 -7.38 -18.43 -12.37
CA PRO A 104 -6.94 -17.08 -12.06
C PRO A 104 -7.33 -16.64 -10.64
N LEU A 105 -6.53 -15.75 -10.06
CA LEU A 105 -6.81 -15.10 -8.78
C LEU A 105 -7.53 -13.77 -9.02
N VAL A 106 -8.66 -13.56 -8.34
CA VAL A 106 -9.38 -12.29 -8.32
C VAL A 106 -9.22 -11.65 -6.95
N LEU A 107 -8.68 -10.45 -6.90
CA LEU A 107 -8.44 -9.71 -5.68
C LEU A 107 -9.57 -8.69 -5.45
N LEU A 108 -10.22 -8.75 -4.29
CA LEU A 108 -11.31 -7.86 -3.89
C LEU A 108 -10.88 -6.99 -2.71
N HIS A 109 -10.86 -5.67 -2.90
CA HIS A 109 -10.45 -4.71 -1.86
C HIS A 109 -11.55 -4.45 -0.81
N GLY A 110 -11.21 -3.72 0.26
CA GLY A 110 -12.16 -3.29 1.30
C GLY A 110 -12.86 -1.98 0.97
N ILE A 111 -13.74 -1.57 1.89
CA ILE A 111 -14.49 -0.30 1.79
C ILE A 111 -13.55 0.91 1.76
N GLY A 112 -13.92 1.97 1.04
CA GLY A 112 -13.19 3.22 0.98
C GLY A 112 -11.93 3.21 0.11
N PHE A 113 -11.66 2.11 -0.61
CA PHE A 113 -10.48 1.98 -1.47
C PHE A 113 -10.88 1.57 -2.88
N ARG A 114 -9.94 1.77 -3.81
CA ARG A 114 -10.06 1.35 -5.22
C ARG A 114 -8.74 0.78 -5.73
N ASP A 115 -8.83 -0.03 -6.77
CA ASP A 115 -7.68 -0.58 -7.48
C ASP A 115 -7.16 0.44 -8.51
N LEU A 116 -6.49 1.49 -8.03
CA LEU A 116 -5.89 2.50 -8.89
C LEU A 116 -4.51 2.05 -9.36
N ARG A 117 -4.14 2.41 -10.60
CA ARG A 117 -2.87 2.02 -11.21
C ARG A 117 -1.65 2.39 -10.36
N TYR A 118 -1.67 3.55 -9.70
CA TYR A 118 -0.55 4.08 -8.92
C TYR A 118 -0.75 3.92 -7.40
N PHE A 119 -1.99 3.76 -6.95
CA PHE A 119 -2.36 3.52 -5.56
C PHE A 119 -3.12 2.20 -5.45
N ASN A 120 -2.39 1.11 -5.63
CA ASN A 120 -2.98 -0.22 -5.51
C ASN A 120 -3.22 -0.54 -4.03
N TYR A 121 -4.45 -0.92 -3.70
CA TYR A 121 -4.85 -1.36 -2.36
C TYR A 121 -3.96 -2.47 -1.82
N TRP A 122 -3.65 -3.44 -2.65
CA TRP A 122 -2.85 -4.62 -2.33
C TRP A 122 -1.34 -4.36 -2.30
N GLY A 123 -0.91 -3.15 -2.61
CA GLY A 123 0.48 -2.74 -2.63
C GLY A 123 1.34 -3.58 -3.57
N ARG A 124 2.33 -4.28 -3.01
CA ARG A 124 3.25 -5.11 -3.79
C ARG A 124 2.79 -6.56 -3.99
N ILE A 125 1.76 -7.01 -3.25
CA ILE A 125 1.31 -8.42 -3.26
C ILE A 125 0.99 -8.92 -4.66
N PRO A 126 0.19 -8.23 -5.50
CA PRO A 126 -0.13 -8.71 -6.84
C PRO A 126 1.11 -8.87 -7.73
N LYS A 127 2.06 -7.94 -7.63
CA LYS A 127 3.31 -8.01 -8.40
C LYS A 127 4.15 -9.23 -8.01
N GLU A 128 4.19 -9.56 -6.72
CA GLU A 128 4.92 -10.75 -6.24
C GLU A 128 4.21 -12.04 -6.66
N LEU A 129 2.88 -12.08 -6.61
CA LEU A 129 2.11 -13.22 -7.08
C LEU A 129 2.35 -13.48 -8.58
N VAL A 130 2.25 -12.44 -9.42
CA VAL A 130 2.50 -12.54 -10.87
C VAL A 130 3.94 -12.97 -11.16
N ARG A 131 4.93 -12.42 -10.45
CA ARG A 131 6.34 -12.83 -10.62
C ARG A 131 6.59 -14.29 -10.29
N ASN A 132 5.75 -14.88 -9.45
CA ASN A 132 5.82 -16.27 -9.05
C ASN A 132 4.80 -17.15 -9.81
N GLY A 133 4.29 -16.67 -10.94
CA GLY A 133 3.51 -17.46 -11.89
C GLY A 133 1.99 -17.40 -11.72
N ALA A 134 1.47 -16.57 -10.82
CA ALA A 134 0.03 -16.40 -10.70
C ALA A 134 -0.54 -15.50 -11.83
N VAL A 135 -1.74 -15.80 -12.26
CA VAL A 135 -2.57 -14.93 -13.10
C VAL A 135 -3.51 -14.16 -12.16
N VAL A 136 -3.36 -12.82 -12.11
CA VAL A 136 -4.04 -11.98 -11.11
C VAL A 136 -4.89 -10.92 -11.78
N TYR A 137 -6.13 -10.84 -11.35
CA TYR A 137 -7.13 -9.84 -11.73
C TYR A 137 -7.63 -9.07 -10.50
N TYR A 138 -8.31 -7.94 -10.75
CA TYR A 138 -8.96 -7.14 -9.74
C TYR A 138 -10.47 -7.12 -9.98
N GLY A 139 -11.25 -7.09 -8.92
CA GLY A 139 -12.71 -7.06 -9.02
C GLY A 139 -13.27 -5.74 -9.54
N HIS A 140 -12.51 -4.65 -9.40
CA HIS A 140 -12.91 -3.29 -9.79
C HIS A 140 -14.24 -2.81 -9.18
N GLN A 141 -14.64 -3.41 -8.05
CA GLN A 141 -15.82 -2.99 -7.30
C GLN A 141 -15.68 -1.54 -6.81
N GLU A 142 -16.78 -0.90 -6.50
CA GLU A 142 -16.79 0.47 -6.01
C GLU A 142 -16.34 0.57 -4.56
N ALA A 143 -15.67 1.67 -4.22
CA ALA A 143 -15.16 1.92 -2.87
C ALA A 143 -16.27 2.01 -1.83
N TRP A 144 -17.39 2.65 -2.21
CA TRP A 144 -18.56 2.86 -1.38
C TRP A 144 -19.83 2.26 -1.99
N GLY A 145 -19.72 1.27 -2.85
CA GLY A 145 -20.86 0.52 -3.35
C GLY A 145 -21.47 -0.36 -2.25
N THR A 146 -22.78 -0.60 -2.33
CA THR A 146 -23.45 -1.61 -1.49
C THR A 146 -22.93 -3.00 -1.80
N ILE A 147 -23.20 -3.98 -0.93
CA ILE A 147 -22.78 -5.36 -1.14
C ILE A 147 -23.37 -5.91 -2.45
N GLU A 148 -24.63 -5.65 -2.71
CA GLU A 148 -25.36 -6.11 -3.89
C GLU A 148 -24.78 -5.50 -5.17
N ASN A 149 -24.62 -4.17 -5.23
CA ASN A 149 -24.06 -3.49 -6.38
C ASN A 149 -22.62 -3.94 -6.68
N ASN A 150 -21.80 -4.10 -5.63
CA ASN A 150 -20.44 -4.59 -5.81
C ASN A 150 -20.40 -6.05 -6.27
N ALA A 151 -21.28 -6.89 -5.78
CA ALA A 151 -21.38 -8.28 -6.21
C ALA A 151 -21.77 -8.40 -7.69
N GLU A 152 -22.68 -7.55 -8.20
CA GLU A 152 -23.02 -7.48 -9.61
C GLU A 152 -21.80 -7.07 -10.47
N ILE A 153 -21.05 -6.03 -10.07
CA ILE A 153 -19.84 -5.60 -10.75
C ILE A 153 -18.80 -6.73 -10.79
N ILE A 154 -18.62 -7.43 -9.66
CA ILE A 154 -17.69 -8.55 -9.57
C ILE A 154 -18.15 -9.72 -10.44
N GLN A 155 -19.45 -9.99 -10.51
CA GLN A 155 -20.02 -11.03 -11.36
C GLN A 155 -19.72 -10.78 -12.85
N GLU A 156 -19.94 -9.56 -13.32
CA GLU A 156 -19.59 -9.17 -14.69
C GLU A 156 -18.10 -9.38 -14.95
N LYS A 157 -17.25 -8.90 -14.01
CA LYS A 157 -15.79 -9.04 -14.13
C LYS A 157 -15.32 -10.49 -14.14
N ILE A 158 -15.91 -11.35 -13.31
CA ILE A 158 -15.59 -12.79 -13.32
C ILE A 158 -15.97 -13.41 -14.65
N ASN A 159 -17.14 -13.09 -15.22
CA ASN A 159 -17.53 -13.63 -16.52
C ASN A 159 -16.52 -13.24 -17.62
N GLU A 160 -16.07 -11.97 -17.67
CA GLU A 160 -15.01 -11.54 -18.57
C GLU A 160 -13.71 -12.35 -18.38
N ILE A 161 -13.28 -12.56 -17.12
CA ILE A 161 -12.06 -13.32 -16.80
C ILE A 161 -12.17 -14.78 -17.24
N LEU A 162 -13.33 -15.39 -17.05
CA LEU A 162 -13.57 -16.79 -17.47
C LEU A 162 -13.48 -16.94 -18.99
N GLU A 163 -14.03 -15.99 -19.73
CA GLU A 163 -13.96 -15.95 -21.21
C GLU A 163 -12.51 -15.71 -21.68
N GLU A 164 -11.82 -14.72 -21.13
CA GLU A 164 -10.45 -14.37 -21.48
C GLU A 164 -9.46 -15.52 -21.22
N ASN A 165 -9.62 -16.25 -20.13
CA ASN A 165 -8.71 -17.34 -19.75
C ASN A 165 -9.19 -18.73 -20.21
N HIS A 166 -10.31 -18.83 -20.91
CA HIS A 166 -10.90 -20.10 -21.33
C HIS A 166 -11.01 -21.11 -20.18
N CYS A 167 -11.43 -20.66 -19.00
CA CYS A 167 -11.52 -21.48 -17.79
C CYS A 167 -12.92 -21.43 -17.18
N GLY A 168 -13.25 -22.45 -16.39
CA GLY A 168 -14.59 -22.56 -15.78
C GLY A 168 -14.73 -21.89 -14.43
N LYS A 169 -13.62 -21.57 -13.74
CA LYS A 169 -13.64 -21.06 -12.36
C LYS A 169 -12.57 -20.01 -12.10
N VAL A 170 -12.74 -19.26 -11.02
CA VAL A 170 -11.73 -18.35 -10.45
C VAL A 170 -11.48 -18.67 -8.98
N ASN A 171 -10.31 -18.24 -8.46
CA ASN A 171 -10.04 -18.18 -7.02
C ASN A 171 -10.20 -16.74 -6.55
N ILE A 172 -10.87 -16.49 -5.44
CA ILE A 172 -11.10 -15.17 -4.88
C ILE A 172 -10.28 -15.00 -3.62
N ILE A 173 -9.56 -13.88 -3.52
CA ILE A 173 -8.91 -13.40 -2.29
C ILE A 173 -9.52 -12.05 -1.96
N ALA A 174 -10.27 -11.97 -0.89
CA ALA A 174 -11.06 -10.79 -0.51
C ALA A 174 -10.62 -10.24 0.85
N HIS A 175 -10.50 -8.93 0.95
CA HIS A 175 -10.18 -8.26 2.21
C HIS A 175 -11.36 -7.42 2.70
N SER A 176 -11.59 -7.45 4.04
CA SER A 176 -12.58 -6.61 4.72
C SER A 176 -13.98 -6.75 4.08
N LYS A 177 -14.63 -5.63 3.69
CA LYS A 177 -15.94 -5.63 3.02
C LYS A 177 -15.99 -6.49 1.77
N GLY A 178 -14.89 -6.55 0.99
CA GLY A 178 -14.82 -7.39 -0.22
C GLY A 178 -15.15 -8.86 0.02
N GLY A 179 -14.94 -9.36 1.25
CA GLY A 179 -15.35 -10.71 1.62
C GLY A 179 -16.87 -10.87 1.79
N LEU A 180 -17.57 -9.81 2.17
CA LEU A 180 -19.05 -9.80 2.21
C LEU A 180 -19.62 -9.69 0.79
N ASP A 181 -19.01 -8.85 -0.06
CA ASP A 181 -19.36 -8.76 -1.48
C ASP A 181 -19.21 -10.14 -2.15
N ALA A 182 -18.09 -10.86 -1.88
CA ALA A 182 -17.87 -12.21 -2.39
C ALA A 182 -18.85 -13.26 -1.84
N ARG A 183 -19.23 -13.17 -0.56
CA ARG A 183 -20.27 -14.06 0.00
C ARG A 183 -21.60 -13.88 -0.70
N TYR A 184 -22.03 -12.63 -0.91
CA TYR A 184 -23.27 -12.34 -1.61
C TYR A 184 -23.19 -12.75 -3.08
N LEU A 185 -22.07 -12.53 -3.75
CA LEU A 185 -21.79 -13.03 -5.11
C LEU A 185 -22.03 -14.54 -5.20
N ILE A 186 -21.49 -15.31 -4.26
CA ILE A 186 -21.57 -16.79 -4.29
C ILE A 186 -23.00 -17.24 -3.94
N SER A 187 -23.55 -16.76 -2.81
CA SER A 187 -24.81 -17.29 -2.27
C SER A 187 -26.05 -16.54 -2.77
N GLY A 188 -25.97 -15.23 -3.02
CA GLY A 188 -27.08 -14.40 -3.48
C GLY A 188 -27.24 -14.35 -4.98
N LEU A 189 -26.10 -14.34 -5.73
CA LEU A 189 -26.10 -14.34 -7.20
C LEU A 189 -25.80 -15.71 -7.82
N HIS A 190 -25.77 -16.78 -7.01
CA HIS A 190 -25.61 -18.17 -7.44
C HIS A 190 -24.38 -18.40 -8.32
N MET A 191 -23.20 -17.87 -7.89
CA MET A 191 -21.94 -18.02 -8.61
C MET A 191 -21.05 -19.14 -8.06
N GLU A 192 -21.57 -20.06 -7.27
CA GLU A 192 -20.85 -21.17 -6.63
C GLU A 192 -20.15 -22.08 -7.66
N ASP A 193 -20.75 -22.25 -8.82
CA ASP A 193 -20.17 -23.05 -9.89
C ASP A 193 -18.96 -22.39 -10.58
N LYS A 194 -18.84 -21.07 -10.48
CA LYS A 194 -17.76 -20.27 -11.09
C LYS A 194 -16.65 -19.89 -10.13
N VAL A 195 -16.81 -20.18 -8.83
CA VAL A 195 -15.80 -19.91 -7.80
C VAL A 195 -15.20 -21.22 -7.30
N ALA A 196 -13.89 -21.38 -7.46
CA ALA A 196 -13.17 -22.57 -6.99
C ALA A 196 -12.80 -22.47 -5.51
N SER A 197 -12.44 -21.27 -5.06
CA SER A 197 -12.11 -21.01 -3.65
C SER A 197 -12.37 -19.55 -3.28
N LEU A 198 -12.73 -19.31 -2.03
CA LEU A 198 -12.82 -18.00 -1.42
C LEU A 198 -11.92 -17.93 -0.19
N THR A 199 -10.93 -17.05 -0.23
CA THR A 199 -10.10 -16.72 0.92
C THR A 199 -10.44 -15.33 1.41
N THR A 200 -10.86 -15.19 2.66
CA THR A 200 -11.19 -13.90 3.26
C THR A 200 -10.12 -13.48 4.26
N ILE A 201 -9.74 -12.20 4.23
CA ILE A 201 -8.74 -11.59 5.10
C ILE A 201 -9.42 -10.47 5.87
N SER A 202 -9.47 -10.59 7.20
CA SER A 202 -10.07 -9.59 8.09
C SER A 202 -11.49 -9.14 7.68
N THR A 203 -12.27 -10.06 7.12
CA THR A 203 -13.66 -9.79 6.73
C THR A 203 -14.56 -9.80 7.97
N PRO A 204 -15.38 -8.77 8.18
CA PRO A 204 -16.32 -8.72 9.30
C PRO A 204 -17.56 -9.58 9.01
N HIS A 205 -17.42 -10.91 9.03
CA HIS A 205 -18.49 -11.86 8.70
C HIS A 205 -19.72 -11.78 9.60
N ARG A 206 -19.56 -11.22 10.79
CA ARG A 206 -20.63 -10.96 11.78
C ARG A 206 -20.80 -9.46 12.06
N GLY A 207 -20.39 -8.62 11.10
CA GLY A 207 -20.39 -7.17 11.26
C GLY A 207 -19.24 -6.63 12.09
N SER A 208 -19.22 -5.32 12.29
CA SER A 208 -18.21 -4.59 13.01
C SER A 208 -18.85 -3.65 14.04
N GLU A 209 -18.51 -3.85 15.31
CA GLU A 209 -18.96 -2.97 16.41
C GLU A 209 -18.50 -1.52 16.25
N LEU A 210 -17.34 -1.30 15.58
CA LEU A 210 -16.86 0.05 15.30
C LEU A 210 -17.84 0.85 14.44
N LEU A 211 -18.54 0.18 13.51
CA LEU A 211 -19.54 0.83 12.66
C LEU A 211 -20.87 1.07 13.37
N ASN A 212 -21.17 0.29 14.40
CA ASN A 212 -22.29 0.60 15.29
C ASN A 212 -22.10 1.95 16.02
N LEU A 213 -20.87 2.37 16.26
CA LEU A 213 -20.60 3.68 16.82
C LEU A 213 -20.98 4.81 15.86
N LEU A 214 -20.74 4.63 14.56
CA LEU A 214 -21.16 5.57 13.51
C LEU A 214 -22.69 5.60 13.38
N ASN A 215 -23.35 4.46 13.53
CA ASN A 215 -24.80 4.35 13.51
C ASN A 215 -25.50 5.06 14.71
N ARG A 216 -24.74 5.47 15.75
CA ARG A 216 -25.27 6.28 16.86
C ARG A 216 -25.35 7.77 16.53
N LEU A 217 -24.76 8.22 15.44
CA LEU A 217 -24.91 9.60 14.97
C LEU A 217 -26.37 9.85 14.56
N PRO A 218 -26.90 11.06 14.79
CA PRO A 218 -28.21 11.43 14.24
C PRO A 218 -28.24 11.22 12.72
N ASP A 219 -29.29 10.58 12.22
CA ASP A 219 -29.39 10.20 10.81
C ASP A 219 -29.14 11.36 9.84
N GLY A 220 -29.61 12.58 10.17
CA GLY A 220 -29.37 13.76 9.33
C GLY A 220 -27.89 14.12 9.18
N ILE A 221 -27.11 14.01 10.26
CA ILE A 221 -25.67 14.27 10.25
C ILE A 221 -24.97 13.17 9.45
N TYR A 222 -25.35 11.93 9.69
CA TYR A 222 -24.76 10.78 9.02
C TYR A 222 -25.02 10.80 7.50
N CYS A 223 -26.27 11.06 7.08
CA CYS A 223 -26.62 11.25 5.68
C CYS A 223 -25.84 12.40 5.02
N PHE A 224 -25.69 13.53 5.72
CA PHE A 224 -24.93 14.66 5.19
C PHE A 224 -23.46 14.29 4.96
N ILE A 225 -22.81 13.68 5.93
CA ILE A 225 -21.40 13.22 5.81
C ILE A 225 -21.29 12.20 4.66
N SER A 226 -22.17 11.20 4.63
CA SER A 226 -22.18 10.17 3.57
C SER A 226 -22.32 10.79 2.18
N SER A 227 -23.19 11.80 2.03
CA SER A 227 -23.38 12.49 0.75
C SER A 227 -22.14 13.24 0.26
N LEU A 228 -21.31 13.75 1.19
CA LEU A 228 -20.03 14.36 0.83
C LEU A 228 -19.03 13.31 0.32
N PHE A 229 -18.98 12.14 0.97
CA PHE A 229 -18.18 11.03 0.51
C PHE A 229 -18.63 10.53 -0.87
N ASP A 230 -19.93 10.34 -1.08
CA ASP A 230 -20.49 9.92 -2.36
C ASP A 230 -20.14 10.89 -3.49
N ARG A 231 -20.24 12.20 -3.21
CA ARG A 231 -19.84 13.22 -4.20
C ARG A 231 -18.35 13.16 -4.53
N ALA A 232 -17.49 12.98 -3.51
CA ALA A 232 -16.05 12.87 -3.70
C ALA A 232 -15.70 11.61 -4.51
N TYR A 233 -16.27 10.45 -4.14
CA TYR A 233 -15.93 9.19 -4.81
C TYR A 233 -16.50 9.05 -6.21
N ARG A 234 -17.59 9.75 -6.56
CA ARG A 234 -18.02 9.91 -7.95
C ARG A 234 -16.93 10.56 -8.83
N GLN A 235 -16.19 11.54 -8.29
CA GLN A 235 -15.05 12.14 -9.00
C GLN A 235 -13.88 11.17 -9.16
N PHE A 236 -13.72 10.20 -8.22
CA PHE A 236 -12.72 9.14 -8.31
C PHE A 236 -13.18 7.95 -9.15
N GLY A 237 -14.41 7.98 -9.70
CA GLY A 237 -14.91 7.03 -10.68
C GLY A 237 -15.87 5.98 -10.15
N ASP A 238 -16.39 6.10 -8.92
CA ASP A 238 -17.54 5.30 -8.49
C ASP A 238 -18.79 5.77 -9.26
N LYS A 239 -19.54 4.84 -9.83
CA LYS A 239 -20.74 5.15 -10.60
C LYS A 239 -21.97 5.31 -9.71
N LYS A 240 -22.07 4.46 -8.68
CA LYS A 240 -23.20 4.40 -7.75
C LYS A 240 -22.71 4.32 -6.29
N PRO A 241 -21.87 5.29 -5.82
CA PRO A 241 -21.43 5.27 -4.43
C PRO A 241 -22.62 5.52 -3.51
N ASP A 242 -22.73 4.73 -2.47
CA ASP A 242 -23.75 4.81 -1.42
C ASP A 242 -23.09 4.53 -0.06
N CYS A 243 -22.36 5.51 0.44
CA CYS A 243 -21.61 5.42 1.68
C CYS A 243 -22.52 5.09 2.88
N TYR A 244 -23.74 5.64 2.89
CA TYR A 244 -24.70 5.44 3.95
C TYR A 244 -25.12 3.97 4.07
N HIS A 245 -25.60 3.36 2.99
CA HIS A 245 -26.03 1.96 3.01
C HIS A 245 -24.85 1.00 3.08
N ALA A 246 -23.76 1.27 2.33
CA ALA A 246 -22.58 0.43 2.35
C ALA A 246 -21.97 0.29 3.74
N SER A 247 -21.99 1.36 4.55
CA SER A 247 -21.50 1.29 5.93
C SER A 247 -22.49 0.62 6.88
N LYS A 248 -23.81 0.83 6.71
CA LYS A 248 -24.84 0.12 7.50
C LYS A 248 -24.82 -1.39 7.26
N GLN A 249 -24.53 -1.83 6.05
CA GLN A 249 -24.39 -3.25 5.71
C GLN A 249 -23.21 -3.95 6.42
N LEU A 250 -22.29 -3.20 7.03
CA LEU A 250 -21.21 -3.76 7.84
C LEU A 250 -21.56 -3.84 9.34
N SER A 251 -22.79 -3.46 9.74
CA SER A 251 -23.25 -3.60 11.11
C SER A 251 -23.54 -5.06 11.48
N PRO A 252 -23.43 -5.46 12.76
CA PRO A 252 -23.81 -6.80 13.21
C PRO A 252 -25.25 -7.15 12.87
N ASP A 253 -26.17 -6.20 12.97
CA ASP A 253 -27.59 -6.40 12.68
C ASP A 253 -27.88 -6.80 11.22
N PHE A 254 -27.00 -6.42 10.29
CA PHE A 254 -27.12 -6.78 8.88
C PHE A 254 -26.40 -8.10 8.56
N CYS A 255 -25.28 -8.39 9.23
CA CYS A 255 -24.40 -9.53 8.91
C CYS A 255 -24.81 -10.84 9.59
N LEU A 256 -25.76 -10.82 10.52
CA LEU A 256 -26.33 -12.00 11.19
C LEU A 256 -27.44 -12.62 10.35
#